data_8aa695ab982fd7afd78f4ebd1b761b37
#
_entry.id   8aa695ab982fd7afd78f4ebd1b761b37
#
_cell.length_a   1.000
_cell.length_b   1.000
_cell.length_c   1.000
_cell.angle_alpha   90.00
_cell.angle_beta   90.00
_cell.angle_gamma   90.00
#
_symmetry.space_group_name_H-M   'P 1'
#
loop_
_entity.id
_entity.type
_entity.pdbx_description
1 polymer ?
#
loop_
_entity_poly.entity_id
_entity_poly.type
_entity_poly.pdbx_seq_one_letter_code
_entity_poly.pdbx_strand_id
1 'polypeptide(L)'
;THPTLRQSAKSALLGCGYGMGWASFSAQLLTGFLGAPPTMYDKAFAKQLGVTEQDVADFLGWERNMELLHKIPHTCTDKELLVHSLAAKKIIEIYREKSHPVVTFWDLCSSLIGHSLSKGKTYEYKCLTFEKERIILPSGLALRYPDLKGTEDEKGRTQWSYGSDNKKLYGGKLVENIVQAVARCVMTDGMLRIQERYPCVLTVHDEVVVLVPDEEVEEAEKWVHAQMVMEPQYMKGIPLDAESSYAKRYGDAK
;
A
#
# COMPACT_ATOMS: atom_id res chain seq x y z
N THR A 1 -24.57 0.32 -3.98
CA THR A 1 -23.13 0.23 -4.24
C THR A 1 -22.87 0.30 -5.75
N HIS A 2 -22.00 1.21 -6.19
CA HIS A 2 -21.63 1.35 -7.60
C HIS A 2 -20.37 0.48 -7.88
N PRO A 3 -20.47 -0.65 -8.60
CA PRO A 3 -19.33 -1.57 -8.81
C PRO A 3 -18.10 -0.90 -9.45
N THR A 4 -18.32 -0.02 -10.43
CA THR A 4 -17.25 0.74 -11.11
C THR A 4 -16.51 1.69 -10.17
N LEU A 5 -17.23 2.38 -9.27
CA LEU A 5 -16.61 3.26 -8.28
C LEU A 5 -15.86 2.49 -7.20
N ARG A 6 -16.35 1.28 -6.83
CA ARG A 6 -15.65 0.41 -5.86
C ARG A 6 -14.23 0.06 -6.33
N GLN A 7 -14.07 -0.30 -7.60
CA GLN A 7 -12.78 -0.68 -8.14
C GLN A 7 -11.82 0.52 -8.22
N SER A 8 -12.32 1.67 -8.69
CA SER A 8 -11.53 2.92 -8.69
C SER A 8 -11.13 3.35 -7.28
N ALA A 9 -12.02 3.20 -6.29
CA ALA A 9 -11.73 3.48 -4.89
C ALA A 9 -10.67 2.51 -4.33
N LYS A 10 -10.72 1.21 -4.66
CA LYS A 10 -9.71 0.22 -4.27
C LYS A 10 -8.32 0.62 -4.82
N SER A 11 -8.24 0.98 -6.09
CA SER A 11 -7.00 1.44 -6.73
C SER A 11 -6.48 2.73 -6.10
N ALA A 12 -7.37 3.67 -5.77
CA ALA A 12 -7.01 4.90 -5.08
C ALA A 12 -6.46 4.63 -3.68
N LEU A 13 -7.13 3.81 -2.87
CA LEU A 13 -6.69 3.46 -1.51
C LEU A 13 -5.32 2.79 -1.51
N LEU A 14 -5.11 1.81 -2.41
CA LEU A 14 -3.83 1.11 -2.52
C LEU A 14 -2.70 2.04 -2.99
N GLY A 15 -2.92 2.85 -4.03
CA GLY A 15 -1.90 3.78 -4.53
C GLY A 15 -1.62 4.93 -3.58
N CYS A 16 -2.67 5.58 -3.08
CA CYS A 16 -2.54 6.72 -2.17
C CYS A 16 -1.92 6.32 -0.83
N GLY A 17 -2.18 5.11 -0.32
CA GLY A 17 -1.62 4.60 0.92
C GLY A 17 -0.09 4.59 0.96
N TYR A 18 0.54 4.56 -0.20
CA TYR A 18 2.00 4.52 -0.35
C TYR A 18 2.61 5.79 -0.92
N GLY A 19 1.89 6.90 -0.84
CA GLY A 19 2.39 8.22 -1.23
C GLY A 19 2.40 8.50 -2.72
N MET A 20 1.57 7.80 -3.52
CA MET A 20 1.44 8.05 -4.96
C MET A 20 1.08 9.51 -5.24
N GLY A 21 1.75 10.12 -6.23
CA GLY A 21 1.43 11.45 -6.73
C GLY A 21 0.28 11.43 -7.76
N TRP A 22 -0.36 12.58 -7.95
CA TRP A 22 -1.51 12.71 -8.85
C TRP A 22 -1.20 12.30 -10.30
N ALA A 23 -0.02 12.62 -10.82
CA ALA A 23 0.34 12.28 -12.21
C ALA A 23 0.43 10.77 -12.42
N SER A 24 1.06 10.04 -11.48
CA SER A 24 1.12 8.58 -11.52
C SER A 24 -0.26 7.95 -11.36
N PHE A 25 -1.10 8.50 -10.47
CA PHE A 25 -2.46 8.01 -10.26
C PHE A 25 -3.33 8.26 -11.49
N SER A 26 -3.26 9.45 -12.09
CA SER A 26 -3.94 9.79 -13.36
C SER A 26 -3.55 8.82 -14.49
N ALA A 27 -2.25 8.58 -14.68
CA ALA A 27 -1.76 7.64 -15.69
C ALA A 27 -2.25 6.20 -15.46
N GLN A 28 -2.23 5.72 -14.21
CA GLN A 28 -2.71 4.38 -13.87
C GLN A 28 -4.20 4.20 -14.09
N LEU A 29 -5.01 5.22 -13.81
CA LEU A 29 -6.43 5.18 -14.11
C LEU A 29 -6.70 5.06 -15.61
N LEU A 30 -5.95 5.78 -16.45
CA LEU A 30 -6.11 5.73 -17.91
C LEU A 30 -5.70 4.39 -18.52
N THR A 31 -4.75 3.69 -17.91
CA THR A 31 -4.26 2.38 -18.41
C THR A 31 -4.95 1.18 -17.76
N GLY A 32 -5.65 1.39 -16.67
CA GLY A 32 -6.13 0.34 -15.77
C GLY A 32 -5.04 -0.12 -14.80
N PHE A 33 -5.42 -0.46 -13.57
CA PHE A 33 -4.50 -0.85 -12.51
C PHE A 33 -5.12 -1.87 -11.56
N LEU A 34 -4.36 -2.90 -11.18
CA LEU A 34 -4.78 -3.96 -10.24
C LEU A 34 -6.11 -4.63 -10.64
N GLY A 35 -6.28 -4.93 -11.93
CA GLY A 35 -7.51 -5.54 -12.45
C GLY A 35 -8.67 -4.57 -12.65
N ALA A 36 -8.49 -3.27 -12.33
CA ALA A 36 -9.46 -2.25 -12.69
C ALA A 36 -9.37 -1.92 -14.18
N PRO A 37 -10.50 -1.78 -14.89
CA PRO A 37 -10.49 -1.31 -16.27
C PRO A 37 -10.01 0.13 -16.36
N PRO A 38 -9.50 0.56 -17.54
CA PRO A 38 -9.20 1.96 -17.80
C PRO A 38 -10.39 2.85 -17.44
N THR A 39 -10.13 3.92 -16.72
CA THR A 39 -11.14 4.85 -16.23
C THR A 39 -10.70 6.27 -16.48
N MET A 40 -11.55 7.05 -17.12
CA MET A 40 -11.34 8.49 -17.30
C MET A 40 -12.43 9.27 -16.57
N TYR A 41 -12.02 10.23 -15.74
CA TYR A 41 -12.94 11.11 -15.01
C TYR A 41 -13.31 12.30 -15.89
N ASP A 42 -14.60 12.59 -15.98
CA ASP A 42 -15.17 13.69 -16.72
C ASP A 42 -15.38 14.96 -15.87
N LYS A 43 -15.88 16.01 -16.51
CA LYS A 43 -16.17 17.29 -15.86
C LYS A 43 -17.26 17.17 -14.77
N ALA A 44 -18.25 16.28 -14.96
CA ALA A 44 -19.32 16.09 -13.99
C ALA A 44 -18.77 15.45 -12.72
N PHE A 45 -17.92 14.44 -12.85
CA PHE A 45 -17.26 13.79 -11.71
C PHE A 45 -16.28 14.75 -11.00
N ALA A 46 -15.47 15.51 -11.73
CA ALA A 46 -14.58 16.51 -11.15
C ALA A 46 -15.36 17.54 -10.32
N LYS A 47 -16.52 17.99 -10.82
CA LYS A 47 -17.42 18.89 -10.07
C LYS A 47 -17.99 18.23 -8.80
N GLN A 48 -18.37 16.95 -8.85
CA GLN A 48 -18.83 16.21 -7.67
C GLN A 48 -17.75 16.10 -6.59
N LEU A 49 -16.48 16.00 -6.97
CA LEU A 49 -15.34 16.00 -6.06
C LEU A 49 -15.03 17.39 -5.48
N GLY A 50 -15.72 18.43 -5.92
CA GLY A 50 -15.50 19.81 -5.47
C GLY A 50 -14.31 20.49 -6.15
N VAL A 51 -13.92 20.07 -7.36
CA VAL A 51 -12.92 20.79 -8.17
C VAL A 51 -13.51 22.15 -8.57
N THR A 52 -12.82 23.23 -8.20
CA THR A 52 -13.21 24.62 -8.42
C THR A 52 -12.42 25.26 -9.58
N GLU A 53 -12.84 26.43 -10.03
CA GLU A 53 -12.07 27.23 -10.98
C GLU A 53 -10.71 27.66 -10.42
N GLN A 54 -10.65 27.88 -9.09
CA GLN A 54 -9.39 28.18 -8.41
C GLN A 54 -8.43 26.97 -8.46
N ASP A 55 -8.92 25.73 -8.23
CA ASP A 55 -8.09 24.52 -8.36
C ASP A 55 -7.49 24.40 -9.78
N VAL A 56 -8.27 24.80 -10.82
CA VAL A 56 -7.78 24.82 -12.21
C VAL A 56 -6.70 25.88 -12.39
N ALA A 57 -6.94 27.10 -11.90
CA ALA A 57 -5.98 28.19 -12.00
C ALA A 57 -4.67 27.87 -11.29
N ASP A 58 -4.76 27.35 -10.07
CA ASP A 58 -3.60 26.93 -9.26
C ASP A 58 -2.83 25.79 -9.94
N PHE A 59 -3.54 24.82 -10.53
CA PHE A 59 -2.90 23.73 -11.25
C PHE A 59 -2.10 24.22 -12.45
N LEU A 60 -2.70 25.09 -13.28
CA LEU A 60 -2.08 25.65 -14.49
C LEU A 60 -0.95 26.63 -14.15
N GLY A 61 -1.03 27.32 -13.02
CA GLY A 61 0.00 28.25 -12.54
C GLY A 61 1.31 27.60 -12.11
N TRP A 62 1.33 26.26 -11.94
CA TRP A 62 2.54 25.54 -11.55
C TRP A 62 3.19 24.85 -12.76
N GLU A 63 4.31 25.37 -13.22
CA GLU A 63 5.09 24.82 -14.35
C GLU A 63 5.32 23.32 -14.22
N ARG A 64 5.69 22.85 -13.03
CA ARG A 64 5.87 21.42 -12.75
C ARG A 64 4.61 20.56 -13.00
N ASN A 65 3.42 21.09 -12.75
CA ASN A 65 2.19 20.36 -13.06
C ASN A 65 2.02 20.18 -14.57
N MET A 66 2.34 21.21 -15.35
CA MET A 66 2.28 21.15 -16.81
C MET A 66 3.32 20.18 -17.38
N GLU A 67 4.55 20.19 -16.86
CA GLU A 67 5.57 19.21 -17.23
C GLU A 67 5.14 17.77 -16.95
N LEU A 68 4.50 17.52 -15.80
CA LEU A 68 4.02 16.20 -15.43
C LEU A 68 2.80 15.79 -16.27
N LEU A 69 1.89 16.72 -16.55
CA LEU A 69 0.71 16.48 -17.38
C LEU A 69 1.09 16.02 -18.78
N HIS A 70 2.03 16.71 -19.43
CA HIS A 70 2.53 16.36 -20.77
C HIS A 70 3.27 15.02 -20.83
N LYS A 71 3.72 14.48 -19.70
CA LYS A 71 4.38 13.17 -19.62
C LYS A 71 3.40 12.01 -19.44
N ILE A 72 2.12 12.26 -19.22
CA ILE A 72 1.11 11.22 -19.06
C ILE A 72 0.74 10.66 -20.46
N PRO A 73 0.96 9.36 -20.73
CA PRO A 73 0.52 8.75 -21.98
C PRO A 73 -1.01 8.77 -22.06
N HIS A 74 -1.56 9.32 -23.13
CA HIS A 74 -3.01 9.42 -23.32
C HIS A 74 -3.41 9.43 -24.80
N THR A 75 -4.67 9.12 -25.06
CA THR A 75 -5.30 9.17 -26.39
C THR A 75 -6.46 10.17 -26.43
N CYS A 76 -6.78 10.79 -25.30
CA CYS A 76 -7.82 11.82 -25.18
C CYS A 76 -7.26 13.22 -25.54
N THR A 77 -8.13 14.21 -25.60
CA THR A 77 -7.71 15.60 -25.79
C THR A 77 -7.02 16.17 -24.55
N ASP A 78 -6.14 17.16 -24.71
CA ASP A 78 -5.44 17.83 -23.60
C ASP A 78 -6.42 18.41 -22.57
N LYS A 79 -7.59 18.88 -23.01
CA LYS A 79 -8.65 19.40 -22.14
C LYS A 79 -9.26 18.29 -21.27
N GLU A 80 -9.50 17.12 -21.85
CA GLU A 80 -10.01 15.95 -21.11
C GLU A 80 -8.96 15.43 -20.15
N LEU A 81 -7.69 15.34 -20.57
CA LEU A 81 -6.58 14.96 -19.71
C LEU A 81 -6.43 15.90 -18.51
N LEU A 82 -6.56 17.22 -18.72
CA LEU A 82 -6.51 18.21 -17.64
C LEU A 82 -7.63 17.96 -16.62
N VAL A 83 -8.87 17.81 -17.09
CA VAL A 83 -10.03 17.54 -16.20
C VAL A 83 -9.84 16.25 -15.40
N HIS A 84 -9.42 15.18 -16.07
CA HIS A 84 -9.13 13.90 -15.47
C HIS A 84 -8.03 14.00 -14.39
N SER A 85 -6.95 14.71 -14.71
CA SER A 85 -5.81 14.89 -13.79
C SER A 85 -6.15 15.75 -12.58
N LEU A 86 -6.99 16.76 -12.76
CA LEU A 86 -7.55 17.57 -11.65
C LEU A 86 -8.41 16.71 -10.72
N ALA A 87 -9.27 15.86 -11.26
CA ALA A 87 -10.07 14.94 -10.46
C ALA A 87 -9.18 13.94 -9.70
N ALA A 88 -8.16 13.38 -10.37
CA ALA A 88 -7.18 12.48 -9.73
C ALA A 88 -6.41 13.19 -8.60
N LYS A 89 -5.98 14.45 -8.82
CA LYS A 89 -5.31 15.27 -7.80
C LYS A 89 -6.23 15.52 -6.59
N LYS A 90 -7.49 15.85 -6.84
CA LYS A 90 -8.48 16.10 -5.77
C LYS A 90 -8.74 14.85 -4.92
N ILE A 91 -8.82 13.67 -5.53
CA ILE A 91 -8.95 12.39 -4.81
C ILE A 91 -7.77 12.20 -3.85
N ILE A 92 -6.54 12.44 -4.30
CA ILE A 92 -5.34 12.32 -3.47
C ILE A 92 -5.35 13.33 -2.31
N GLU A 93 -5.77 14.56 -2.55
CA GLU A 93 -5.90 15.59 -1.52
C GLU A 93 -6.91 15.17 -0.45
N ILE A 94 -8.10 14.72 -0.85
CA ILE A 94 -9.14 14.21 0.05
C ILE A 94 -8.62 13.00 0.85
N TYR A 95 -7.90 12.06 0.19
CA TYR A 95 -7.30 10.93 0.87
C TYR A 95 -6.32 11.37 1.95
N ARG A 96 -5.39 12.27 1.62
CA ARG A 96 -4.36 12.74 2.57
C ARG A 96 -4.97 13.50 3.74
N GLU A 97 -5.97 14.32 3.49
CA GLU A 97 -6.71 15.04 4.54
C GLU A 97 -7.42 14.06 5.50
N LYS A 98 -8.14 13.08 4.95
CA LYS A 98 -8.88 12.10 5.76
C LYS A 98 -7.99 11.03 6.40
N SER A 99 -6.81 10.77 5.85
CA SER A 99 -5.87 9.74 6.31
C SER A 99 -4.62 10.36 6.96
N HIS A 100 -4.79 11.43 7.72
CA HIS A 100 -3.70 12.15 8.37
C HIS A 100 -2.71 11.24 9.14
N PRO A 101 -3.14 10.19 9.89
CA PRO A 101 -2.20 9.30 10.57
C PRO A 101 -1.25 8.57 9.61
N VAL A 102 -1.72 8.22 8.41
CA VAL A 102 -0.89 7.57 7.37
C VAL A 102 0.16 8.55 6.84
N VAL A 103 -0.26 9.79 6.56
CA VAL A 103 0.66 10.86 6.09
C VAL A 103 1.73 11.15 7.14
N THR A 104 1.34 11.28 8.40
CA THR A 104 2.28 11.49 9.52
C THR A 104 3.28 10.32 9.62
N PHE A 105 2.84 9.09 9.36
CA PHE A 105 3.75 7.95 9.37
C PHE A 105 4.72 7.95 8.17
N TRP A 106 4.33 8.47 6.99
CA TRP A 106 5.28 8.69 5.90
C TRP A 106 6.38 9.70 6.28
N ASP A 107 6.01 10.78 6.95
CA ASP A 107 6.95 11.83 7.37
C ASP A 107 7.93 11.29 8.43
N LEU A 108 7.42 10.54 9.41
CA LEU A 108 8.24 9.84 10.37
C LEU A 108 9.22 8.88 9.67
N CYS A 109 8.74 8.03 8.78
CA CYS A 109 9.56 7.10 8.02
C CYS A 109 10.61 7.81 7.17
N SER A 110 10.26 8.93 6.53
CA SER A 110 11.21 9.76 5.77
C SER A 110 12.35 10.25 6.66
N SER A 111 12.04 10.71 7.87
CA SER A 111 13.04 11.13 8.85
C SER A 111 13.92 9.95 9.32
N LEU A 112 13.32 8.78 9.59
CA LEU A 112 14.02 7.60 10.08
C LEU A 112 14.98 6.99 9.04
N ILE A 113 14.76 7.18 7.74
CA ILE A 113 15.74 6.78 6.72
C ILE A 113 17.09 7.45 7.01
N GLY A 114 17.11 8.75 7.25
CA GLY A 114 18.34 9.49 7.54
C GLY A 114 18.90 9.23 8.94
N HIS A 115 18.05 9.23 9.97
CA HIS A 115 18.51 9.16 11.36
C HIS A 115 18.84 7.75 11.83
N SER A 116 18.03 6.77 11.47
CA SER A 116 18.19 5.40 11.95
C SER A 116 18.83 4.51 10.90
N LEU A 117 18.21 4.37 9.74
CA LEU A 117 18.70 3.43 8.73
C LEU A 117 20.08 3.83 8.18
N SER A 118 20.33 5.11 7.95
CA SER A 118 21.64 5.58 7.44
C SER A 118 22.66 5.79 8.54
N LYS A 119 22.34 6.58 9.59
CA LYS A 119 23.30 6.96 10.64
C LYS A 119 23.39 5.94 11.79
N GLY A 120 22.49 4.95 11.86
CA GLY A 120 22.55 3.87 12.84
C GLY A 120 22.02 4.23 14.24
N LYS A 121 21.29 5.34 14.41
CA LYS A 121 20.64 5.66 15.66
C LYS A 121 19.41 4.77 15.82
N THR A 122 19.42 3.88 16.80
CA THR A 122 18.28 3.00 17.11
C THR A 122 17.04 3.82 17.47
N TYR A 123 15.91 3.43 16.90
CA TYR A 123 14.60 4.04 17.19
C TYR A 123 13.52 2.97 17.28
N GLU A 124 12.77 2.97 18.38
CA GLU A 124 11.66 2.06 18.59
C GLU A 124 10.34 2.76 18.27
N TYR A 125 9.51 2.10 17.49
CA TYR A 125 8.16 2.58 17.17
C TYR A 125 7.17 1.42 17.18
N LYS A 126 6.30 1.40 18.17
CA LYS A 126 5.32 0.32 18.38
C LYS A 126 6.01 -1.04 18.41
N CYS A 127 5.72 -1.91 17.45
CA CYS A 127 6.29 -3.25 17.33
C CYS A 127 7.54 -3.32 16.42
N LEU A 128 8.12 -2.20 16.06
CA LEU A 128 9.24 -2.10 15.12
C LEU A 128 10.47 -1.50 15.80
N THR A 129 11.66 -2.01 15.48
CA THR A 129 12.94 -1.39 15.87
C THR A 129 13.72 -1.03 14.61
N PHE A 130 14.00 0.25 14.44
CA PHE A 130 14.81 0.80 13.35
C PHE A 130 16.27 0.84 13.77
N GLU A 131 17.14 0.22 12.98
CA GLU A 131 18.58 0.18 13.19
C GLU A 131 19.31 0.48 11.88
N LYS A 132 20.63 0.47 11.90
CA LYS A 132 21.41 0.69 10.68
C LYS A 132 21.04 -0.34 9.60
N GLU A 133 20.59 0.16 8.46
CA GLU A 133 20.23 -0.63 7.27
C GLU A 133 19.21 -1.74 7.49
N ARG A 134 18.45 -1.70 8.61
CA ARG A 134 17.41 -2.71 8.87
C ARG A 134 16.30 -2.22 9.78
N ILE A 135 15.16 -2.87 9.65
CA ILE A 135 14.01 -2.71 10.55
C ILE A 135 13.65 -4.09 11.07
N ILE A 136 13.72 -4.28 12.39
CA ILE A 136 13.34 -5.52 13.06
C ILE A 136 11.82 -5.57 13.17
N LEU A 137 11.25 -6.69 12.76
CA LEU A 137 9.82 -6.99 12.78
C LEU A 137 9.42 -7.74 14.05
N PRO A 138 8.12 -7.83 14.38
CA PRO A 138 7.63 -8.60 15.53
C PRO A 138 8.05 -10.07 15.52
N SER A 139 8.23 -10.66 14.36
CA SER A 139 8.73 -12.03 14.19
C SER A 139 10.22 -12.23 14.50
N GLY A 140 10.96 -11.15 14.79
CA GLY A 140 12.43 -11.18 14.91
C GLY A 140 13.17 -11.14 13.57
N LEU A 141 12.49 -11.29 12.45
CA LEU A 141 13.06 -11.08 11.11
C LEU A 141 13.28 -9.58 10.85
N ALA A 142 14.04 -9.26 9.80
CA ALA A 142 14.33 -7.87 9.47
C ALA A 142 14.08 -7.56 7.99
N LEU A 143 13.48 -6.39 7.73
CA LEU A 143 13.59 -5.72 6.44
C LEU A 143 15.00 -5.14 6.32
N ARG A 144 15.68 -5.43 5.22
CA ARG A 144 17.09 -5.03 5.00
C ARG A 144 17.21 -4.02 3.86
N TYR A 145 18.06 -3.01 4.09
CA TYR A 145 18.36 -1.93 3.15
C TYR A 145 19.88 -1.79 3.00
N PRO A 146 20.55 -2.82 2.43
CA PRO A 146 22.01 -2.83 2.31
C PRO A 146 22.49 -1.70 1.42
N ASP A 147 23.69 -1.19 1.70
CA ASP A 147 24.33 -0.12 0.93
C ASP A 147 23.46 1.15 0.83
N LEU A 148 22.72 1.48 1.91
CA LEU A 148 21.87 2.66 1.94
C LEU A 148 22.69 3.93 1.82
N LYS A 149 22.44 4.71 0.78
CA LYS A 149 23.14 5.96 0.49
C LYS A 149 22.18 7.10 0.15
N GLY A 150 22.54 8.29 0.61
CA GLY A 150 21.85 9.53 0.26
C GLY A 150 22.68 10.33 -0.75
N THR A 151 22.03 10.81 -1.81
CA THR A 151 22.59 11.75 -2.77
C THR A 151 21.76 13.01 -2.78
N GLU A 152 22.39 14.18 -2.84
CA GLU A 152 21.65 15.44 -2.95
C GLU A 152 21.25 15.68 -4.40
N ASP A 153 19.99 16.10 -4.60
CA ASP A 153 19.50 16.58 -5.89
C ASP A 153 19.90 18.06 -6.11
N GLU A 154 19.66 18.58 -7.30
CA GLU A 154 19.96 19.98 -7.68
C GLU A 154 19.28 21.03 -6.77
N LYS A 155 18.29 20.61 -5.98
CA LYS A 155 17.54 21.45 -5.04
C LYS A 155 17.99 21.24 -3.58
N GLY A 156 19.11 20.53 -3.34
CA GLY A 156 19.65 20.23 -2.02
C GLY A 156 18.82 19.25 -1.21
N ARG A 157 17.91 18.44 -1.84
CA ARG A 157 17.12 17.44 -1.15
C ARG A 157 17.81 16.09 -1.24
N THR A 158 17.91 15.40 -0.11
CA THR A 158 18.48 14.05 -0.07
C THR A 158 17.56 13.04 -0.73
N GLN A 159 18.07 12.35 -1.74
CA GLN A 159 17.46 11.20 -2.39
C GLN A 159 18.11 9.93 -1.86
N TRP A 160 17.32 9.02 -1.30
CA TRP A 160 17.82 7.77 -0.74
C TRP A 160 17.70 6.63 -1.73
N SER A 161 18.73 5.78 -1.77
CA SER A 161 18.72 4.53 -2.53
C SER A 161 19.48 3.44 -1.80
N TYR A 162 19.17 2.17 -2.08
CA TYR A 162 19.79 1.00 -1.46
C TYR A 162 19.97 -0.15 -2.46
N GLY A 163 20.84 -1.09 -2.10
CA GLY A 163 21.17 -2.26 -2.90
C GLY A 163 21.97 -1.96 -4.16
N SER A 164 22.44 -3.00 -4.82
CA SER A 164 23.23 -2.91 -6.07
C SER A 164 22.48 -2.21 -7.21
N ASP A 165 21.14 -2.34 -7.25
CA ASP A 165 20.29 -1.78 -8.29
C ASP A 165 19.89 -0.32 -8.01
N ASN A 166 20.43 0.29 -6.96
CA ASN A 166 20.09 1.65 -6.53
C ASN A 166 18.57 1.91 -6.41
N LYS A 167 17.86 0.99 -5.78
CA LYS A 167 16.40 1.10 -5.57
C LYS A 167 16.10 2.32 -4.71
N LYS A 168 15.21 3.18 -5.19
CA LYS A 168 14.80 4.39 -4.47
C LYS A 168 14.05 4.04 -3.19
N LEU A 169 14.38 4.75 -2.09
CA LEU A 169 13.71 4.65 -0.80
C LEU A 169 13.21 6.03 -0.36
N TYR A 170 11.95 6.11 0.03
CA TYR A 170 11.31 7.30 0.57
C TYR A 170 10.23 6.87 1.58
N GLY A 171 9.71 7.79 2.38
CA GLY A 171 8.80 7.45 3.48
C GLY A 171 7.61 6.61 3.10
N GLY A 172 6.90 6.95 2.03
CA GLY A 172 5.76 6.15 1.54
C GLY A 172 6.16 4.73 1.12
N LYS A 173 7.33 4.56 0.47
CA LYS A 173 7.84 3.23 0.11
C LYS A 173 8.28 2.44 1.33
N LEU A 174 8.85 3.11 2.32
CA LEU A 174 9.21 2.46 3.58
C LEU A 174 7.96 1.99 4.33
N VAL A 175 6.90 2.81 4.38
CA VAL A 175 5.61 2.43 4.97
C VAL A 175 4.99 1.24 4.22
N GLU A 176 5.02 1.22 2.88
CA GLU A 176 4.59 0.06 2.09
C GLU A 176 5.29 -1.23 2.53
N ASN A 177 6.62 -1.21 2.57
CA ASN A 177 7.41 -2.36 2.95
C ASN A 177 7.10 -2.83 4.39
N ILE A 178 6.97 -1.89 5.33
CA ILE A 178 6.63 -2.17 6.73
C ILE A 178 5.24 -2.81 6.83
N VAL A 179 4.22 -2.20 6.23
CA VAL A 179 2.83 -2.68 6.33
C VAL A 179 2.71 -4.08 5.75
N GLN A 180 3.29 -4.34 4.57
CA GLN A 180 3.29 -5.67 3.95
C GLN A 180 4.03 -6.70 4.81
N ALA A 181 5.18 -6.34 5.39
CA ALA A 181 5.94 -7.24 6.24
C ALA A 181 5.23 -7.56 7.55
N VAL A 182 4.59 -6.57 8.20
CA VAL A 182 3.82 -6.78 9.43
C VAL A 182 2.55 -7.59 9.13
N ALA A 183 1.85 -7.34 8.02
CA ALA A 183 0.73 -8.17 7.59
C ALA A 183 1.15 -9.63 7.39
N ARG A 184 2.33 -9.86 6.81
CA ARG A 184 2.90 -11.20 6.70
C ARG A 184 3.19 -11.83 8.06
N CYS A 185 3.66 -11.07 9.06
CA CYS A 185 3.84 -11.56 10.43
C CYS A 185 2.50 -12.03 11.01
N VAL A 186 1.45 -11.21 10.91
CA VAL A 186 0.10 -11.55 11.40
C VAL A 186 -0.41 -12.85 10.79
N MET A 187 -0.34 -12.96 9.45
CA MET A 187 -0.76 -14.17 8.73
C MET A 187 0.06 -15.40 9.16
N THR A 188 1.38 -15.25 9.30
CA THR A 188 2.27 -16.35 9.64
C THR A 188 2.06 -16.83 11.08
N ASP A 189 1.73 -15.93 12.00
CA ASP A 189 1.36 -16.31 13.38
C ASP A 189 0.10 -17.19 13.39
N GLY A 190 -0.91 -16.86 12.58
CA GLY A 190 -2.10 -17.70 12.36
C GLY A 190 -1.71 -19.07 11.77
N MET A 191 -0.89 -19.05 10.73
CA MET A 191 -0.41 -20.28 10.09
C MET A 191 0.37 -21.20 11.04
N LEU A 192 1.22 -20.65 11.90
CA LEU A 192 1.97 -21.44 12.88
C LEU A 192 1.04 -22.14 13.88
N ARG A 193 0.01 -21.45 14.37
CA ARG A 193 -1.01 -22.06 15.24
C ARG A 193 -1.80 -23.15 14.51
N ILE A 194 -2.16 -22.91 13.25
CA ILE A 194 -2.86 -23.90 12.41
C ILE A 194 -2.01 -25.15 12.22
N GLN A 195 -0.72 -24.97 11.94
CA GLN A 195 0.23 -26.06 11.71
C GLN A 195 0.36 -27.04 12.88
N GLU A 196 0.03 -26.61 14.11
CA GLU A 196 0.03 -27.49 15.29
C GLU A 196 -1.04 -28.59 15.22
N ARG A 197 -2.14 -28.36 14.48
CA ARG A 197 -3.24 -29.33 14.36
C ARG A 197 -3.41 -29.86 12.94
N TYR A 198 -3.32 -28.99 11.93
CA TYR A 198 -3.53 -29.35 10.54
C TYR A 198 -2.36 -28.88 9.66
N PRO A 199 -1.85 -29.72 8.74
CA PRO A 199 -0.71 -29.33 7.90
C PRO A 199 -1.10 -28.19 6.94
N CYS A 200 -0.35 -27.10 7.00
CA CYS A 200 -0.40 -26.01 6.03
C CYS A 200 0.47 -26.39 4.82
N VAL A 201 -0.13 -26.60 3.67
CA VAL A 201 0.56 -27.12 2.47
C VAL A 201 0.91 -26.07 1.45
N LEU A 202 0.25 -24.92 1.47
CA LEU A 202 0.49 -23.83 0.54
C LEU A 202 0.09 -22.49 1.17
N THR A 203 0.78 -21.42 0.76
CA THR A 203 0.37 -20.04 1.02
C THR A 203 0.35 -19.27 -0.29
N VAL A 204 -0.71 -18.48 -0.52
CA VAL A 204 -0.86 -17.61 -1.68
C VAL A 204 -1.25 -16.22 -1.19
N HIS A 205 -0.31 -15.26 -1.26
CA HIS A 205 -0.47 -13.91 -0.71
C HIS A 205 -0.86 -13.91 0.78
N ASP A 206 -2.12 -13.62 1.10
CA ASP A 206 -2.75 -13.60 2.42
C ASP A 206 -3.61 -14.86 2.72
N GLU A 207 -3.53 -15.85 1.87
CA GLU A 207 -4.26 -17.11 1.94
C GLU A 207 -3.39 -18.25 2.49
N VAL A 208 -3.96 -19.10 3.34
CA VAL A 208 -3.35 -20.34 3.83
C VAL A 208 -4.21 -21.52 3.38
N VAL A 209 -3.58 -22.51 2.76
CA VAL A 209 -4.23 -23.76 2.35
C VAL A 209 -3.84 -24.87 3.31
N VAL A 210 -4.86 -25.53 3.86
CA VAL A 210 -4.74 -26.51 4.92
C VAL A 210 -5.33 -27.84 4.47
N LEU A 211 -4.71 -28.96 4.80
CA LEU A 211 -5.29 -30.29 4.62
C LEU A 211 -5.96 -30.74 5.91
N VAL A 212 -7.19 -31.19 5.77
CA VAL A 212 -8.00 -31.68 6.90
C VAL A 212 -8.66 -33.01 6.54
N PRO A 213 -8.90 -33.92 7.50
CA PRO A 213 -9.71 -35.11 7.28
C PRO A 213 -11.14 -34.73 6.86
N ASP A 214 -11.74 -35.54 5.97
CA ASP A 214 -13.09 -35.26 5.45
C ASP A 214 -14.15 -35.18 6.54
N GLU A 215 -14.03 -35.98 7.58
CA GLU A 215 -14.93 -36.04 8.74
C GLU A 215 -14.80 -34.83 9.68
N GLU A 216 -13.71 -34.07 9.61
CA GLU A 216 -13.43 -32.92 10.49
C GLU A 216 -13.66 -31.57 9.80
N VAL A 217 -14.08 -31.52 8.54
CA VAL A 217 -14.07 -30.31 7.69
C VAL A 217 -14.82 -29.14 8.35
N GLU A 218 -16.03 -29.34 8.87
CA GLU A 218 -16.83 -28.26 9.45
C GLU A 218 -16.24 -27.72 10.77
N GLU A 219 -15.65 -28.59 11.56
CA GLU A 219 -14.96 -28.19 12.80
C GLU A 219 -13.65 -27.47 12.46
N ALA A 220 -12.88 -28.03 11.51
CA ALA A 220 -11.61 -27.48 11.06
C ALA A 220 -11.77 -26.09 10.47
N GLU A 221 -12.80 -25.85 9.63
CA GLU A 221 -13.09 -24.53 9.08
C GLU A 221 -13.24 -23.46 10.16
N LYS A 222 -14.09 -23.74 11.17
CA LYS A 222 -14.34 -22.81 12.29
C LYS A 222 -13.07 -22.58 13.12
N TRP A 223 -12.33 -23.65 13.36
CA TRP A 223 -11.11 -23.56 14.16
C TRP A 223 -10.01 -22.81 13.42
N VAL A 224 -9.77 -23.10 12.14
CA VAL A 224 -8.80 -22.42 11.28
C VAL A 224 -9.12 -20.94 11.16
N HIS A 225 -10.40 -20.60 10.90
CA HIS A 225 -10.85 -19.21 10.88
C HIS A 225 -10.50 -18.48 12.19
N ALA A 226 -10.82 -19.12 13.35
CA ALA A 226 -10.52 -18.53 14.65
C ALA A 226 -9.01 -18.26 14.86
N GLN A 227 -8.13 -19.15 14.34
CA GLN A 227 -6.68 -18.93 14.39
C GLN A 227 -6.21 -17.77 13.50
N MET A 228 -6.82 -17.59 12.33
CA MET A 228 -6.46 -16.52 11.39
C MET A 228 -6.88 -15.14 11.88
N VAL A 229 -8.01 -15.03 12.58
CA VAL A 229 -8.52 -13.74 13.09
C VAL A 229 -8.07 -13.41 14.51
N MET A 230 -7.25 -14.26 15.12
CA MET A 230 -6.73 -14.03 16.48
C MET A 230 -5.81 -12.82 16.51
N GLU A 231 -6.16 -11.85 17.35
CA GLU A 231 -5.40 -10.61 17.53
C GLU A 231 -3.97 -10.89 18.05
N PRO A 232 -2.92 -10.43 17.33
CA PRO A 232 -1.55 -10.59 17.82
C PRO A 232 -1.23 -9.61 18.95
N GLN A 233 -0.44 -10.04 19.93
CA GLN A 233 -0.10 -9.23 21.11
C GLN A 233 0.59 -7.90 20.76
N TYR A 234 1.36 -7.86 19.66
CA TYR A 234 2.08 -6.67 19.19
C TYR A 234 1.21 -5.68 18.40
N MET A 235 -0.06 -6.03 18.11
CA MET A 235 -1.00 -5.17 17.36
C MET A 235 -2.40 -5.19 17.98
N LYS A 236 -2.49 -4.88 19.27
CA LYS A 236 -3.77 -4.82 19.99
C LYS A 236 -4.74 -3.83 19.38
N GLY A 237 -6.00 -4.26 19.22
CA GLY A 237 -7.09 -3.46 18.66
C GLY A 237 -7.13 -3.47 17.12
N ILE A 238 -6.32 -4.28 16.44
CA ILE A 238 -6.44 -4.43 14.97
C ILE A 238 -7.69 -5.26 14.66
N PRO A 239 -8.61 -4.76 13.82
CA PRO A 239 -9.73 -5.57 13.34
C PRO A 239 -9.22 -6.57 12.29
N LEU A 240 -9.24 -7.85 12.63
CA LEU A 240 -8.91 -8.94 11.72
C LEU A 240 -10.19 -9.68 11.34
N ASP A 241 -10.27 -10.08 10.08
CA ASP A 241 -11.31 -10.96 9.56
C ASP A 241 -10.72 -11.87 8.48
N ALA A 242 -11.36 -13.01 8.23
CA ALA A 242 -10.95 -13.97 7.22
C ALA A 242 -12.19 -14.62 6.59
N GLU A 243 -12.11 -14.87 5.30
CA GLU A 243 -13.09 -15.73 4.61
C GLU A 243 -12.53 -17.15 4.56
N SER A 244 -13.38 -18.15 4.76
CA SER A 244 -13.00 -19.55 4.67
C SER A 244 -13.92 -20.31 3.74
N SER A 245 -13.39 -21.31 3.05
CA SER A 245 -14.12 -22.22 2.20
C SER A 245 -13.37 -23.55 2.13
N TYR A 246 -14.06 -24.63 1.80
CA TYR A 246 -13.46 -25.94 1.66
C TYR A 246 -13.96 -26.68 0.43
N ALA A 247 -13.11 -27.52 -0.15
CA ALA A 247 -13.41 -28.41 -1.27
C ALA A 247 -12.41 -29.56 -1.34
N LYS A 248 -12.69 -30.56 -2.18
CA LYS A 248 -11.76 -31.66 -2.43
C LYS A 248 -10.50 -31.25 -3.22
N ARG A 249 -10.53 -30.11 -3.87
CA ARG A 249 -9.43 -29.56 -4.66
C ARG A 249 -9.32 -28.05 -4.40
N TYR A 250 -8.09 -27.54 -4.33
CA TYR A 250 -7.84 -26.11 -4.11
C TYR A 250 -8.57 -25.20 -5.12
N GLY A 251 -8.61 -25.60 -6.41
CA GLY A 251 -9.29 -24.81 -7.44
C GLY A 251 -10.82 -24.71 -7.29
N ASP A 252 -11.42 -25.60 -6.52
CA ASP A 252 -12.86 -25.66 -6.28
C ASP A 252 -13.26 -24.96 -4.97
N ALA A 253 -12.27 -24.58 -4.15
CA ALA A 253 -12.47 -23.90 -2.85
C ALA A 253 -12.60 -22.36 -2.97
N LYS A 254 -12.82 -21.82 -4.18
CA LYS A 254 -12.89 -20.37 -4.46
C LYS A 254 -14.30 -19.93 -4.71
#